data_1fbc580cd59046f46b3bd975c3b00083
#
_entry.id   1fbc580cd59046f46b3bd975c3b00083
#
_cell.length_a   1.000
_cell.length_b   1.000
_cell.length_c   1.000
_cell.angle_alpha   90.00
_cell.angle_beta   90.00
_cell.angle_gamma   90.00
#
_symmetry.space_group_name_H-M   'P 1'
#
loop_
_entity.id
_entity.type
_entity.pdbx_description
1 polymer ?
#
loop_
_entity_poly.entity_id
_entity_poly.type
_entity_poly.pdbx_seq_one_letter_code
_entity_poly.pdbx_strand_id
1 'polypeptide(L)'
;LPELPYGEARRVYALGTRVLTALLPEHAGPTEIVPVSDEPTGEEVLVTNGMESRAQILAGIRDAREAIARHDAPRILTLGGDCAVSVVPFTELAARYGDDLAVVWIDSHPDIGTSHSQYPGYHAMAVSHIIGTGDVEVMEELAAFVSPSRLALAGLHSWTEDDYPNIATWGLHAFGPADLRDSTEPLLRWLEATGCSRVAVHLDVDTVDADEVRLGLGYDLGGLSVTQTNRVIRDLGRAADVVGLTIAEYVPRQV
;
A
#
# COMPACT_ATOMS: atom_id res chain seq x y z
N LEU A 1 -9.80 8.59 -15.02
CA LEU A 1 -10.13 7.17 -15.25
C LEU A 1 -11.63 7.00 -15.05
N PRO A 2 -12.33 6.19 -15.85
CA PRO A 2 -13.65 5.76 -15.45
C PRO A 2 -13.45 4.87 -14.22
N GLU A 3 -13.80 5.38 -13.05
CA GLU A 3 -13.84 4.60 -11.82
C GLU A 3 -14.82 3.45 -12.04
N LEU A 4 -14.34 2.23 -11.81
CA LEU A 4 -15.25 1.10 -11.80
C LEU A 4 -16.13 1.22 -10.54
N PRO A 5 -17.43 0.96 -10.65
CA PRO A 5 -18.26 0.84 -9.47
C PRO A 5 -17.61 -0.12 -8.46
N TYR A 6 -17.64 0.22 -7.18
CA TYR A 6 -16.97 -0.55 -6.10
C TYR A 6 -17.15 -2.07 -6.24
N GLY A 7 -18.35 -2.56 -6.55
CA GLY A 7 -18.58 -3.99 -6.72
C GLY A 7 -17.88 -4.62 -7.93
N GLU A 8 -17.55 -3.86 -8.97
CA GLU A 8 -16.78 -4.35 -10.13
C GLU A 8 -15.29 -4.33 -9.82
N ALA A 9 -14.76 -3.26 -9.23
CA ALA A 9 -13.38 -3.17 -8.79
C ALA A 9 -13.04 -4.33 -7.85
N ARG A 10 -13.87 -4.61 -6.86
CA ARG A 10 -13.69 -5.72 -5.92
C ARG A 10 -13.56 -7.09 -6.61
N ARG A 11 -14.41 -7.38 -7.60
CA ARG A 11 -14.33 -8.65 -8.35
C ARG A 11 -13.04 -8.79 -9.15
N VAL A 12 -12.57 -7.70 -9.72
CA VAL A 12 -11.35 -7.68 -10.53
C VAL A 12 -10.13 -7.87 -9.64
N TYR A 13 -10.06 -7.21 -8.48
CA TYR A 13 -9.00 -7.39 -7.50
C TYR A 13 -9.00 -8.79 -6.88
N ALA A 14 -10.18 -9.36 -6.59
CA ALA A 14 -10.28 -10.75 -6.12
C ALA A 14 -9.67 -11.75 -7.11
N LEU A 15 -9.85 -11.51 -8.43
CA LEU A 15 -9.20 -12.32 -9.45
C LEU A 15 -7.69 -12.11 -9.44
N GLY A 16 -7.21 -10.87 -9.34
CA GLY A 16 -5.80 -10.53 -9.23
C GLY A 16 -5.13 -11.23 -8.06
N THR A 17 -5.74 -11.17 -6.88
CA THR A 17 -5.27 -11.85 -5.67
C THR A 17 -5.13 -13.37 -5.87
N ARG A 18 -6.11 -14.02 -6.51
CA ARG A 18 -6.04 -15.45 -6.82
C ARG A 18 -4.89 -15.80 -7.74
N VAL A 19 -4.63 -14.97 -8.76
CA VAL A 19 -3.49 -15.16 -9.66
C VAL A 19 -2.18 -14.98 -8.91
N LEU A 20 -2.01 -13.93 -8.13
CA LEU A 20 -0.82 -13.71 -7.31
C LEU A 20 -0.58 -14.87 -6.35
N THR A 21 -1.63 -15.35 -5.67
CA THR A 21 -1.54 -16.50 -4.76
C THR A 21 -1.09 -17.77 -5.51
N ALA A 22 -1.59 -17.99 -6.71
CA ALA A 22 -1.20 -19.16 -7.52
C ALA A 22 0.26 -19.10 -8.04
N LEU A 23 0.84 -17.90 -8.10
CA LEU A 23 2.22 -17.67 -8.51
C LEU A 23 3.22 -17.71 -7.34
N LEU A 24 2.74 -17.77 -6.11
CA LEU A 24 3.63 -17.87 -4.95
C LEU A 24 4.49 -19.14 -5.03
N PRO A 25 5.79 -19.04 -4.73
CA PRO A 25 6.61 -20.22 -4.54
C PRO A 25 6.14 -21.00 -3.29
N GLU A 26 6.52 -22.28 -3.22
CA GLU A 26 6.30 -23.07 -2.00
C GLU A 26 6.85 -22.32 -0.78
N HIS A 27 6.04 -22.24 0.27
CA HIS A 27 6.41 -21.60 1.52
C HIS A 27 5.90 -22.41 2.72
N ALA A 28 6.59 -22.31 3.85
CA ALA A 28 6.24 -23.03 5.07
C ALA A 28 5.34 -22.22 6.03
N GLY A 29 5.12 -20.93 5.75
CA GLY A 29 4.29 -20.06 6.59
C GLY A 29 2.79 -20.37 6.44
N PRO A 30 1.99 -20.02 7.45
CA PRO A 30 0.54 -20.10 7.37
C PRO A 30 0.01 -19.14 6.31
N THR A 31 -1.10 -19.52 5.68
CA THR A 31 -1.84 -18.68 4.75
C THR A 31 -3.23 -18.44 5.29
N GLU A 32 -3.62 -17.19 5.38
CA GLU A 32 -4.96 -16.75 5.75
C GLU A 32 -5.62 -16.01 4.58
N ILE A 33 -6.91 -16.20 4.43
CA ILE A 33 -7.73 -15.42 3.50
C ILE A 33 -8.60 -14.51 4.35
N VAL A 34 -8.37 -13.21 4.26
CA VAL A 34 -9.24 -12.22 4.89
C VAL A 34 -10.53 -12.15 4.07
N PRO A 35 -11.69 -12.45 4.67
CA PRO A 35 -12.94 -12.45 3.92
C PRO A 35 -13.31 -11.04 3.47
N VAL A 36 -13.71 -10.93 2.22
CA VAL A 36 -14.32 -9.72 1.66
C VAL A 36 -15.74 -10.08 1.23
N SER A 37 -16.74 -9.33 1.71
CA SER A 37 -18.12 -9.60 1.37
C SER A 37 -18.34 -9.53 -0.15
N ASP A 38 -18.91 -10.57 -0.72
CA ASP A 38 -19.27 -10.61 -2.14
C ASP A 38 -20.68 -10.03 -2.42
N GLU A 39 -21.47 -9.78 -1.38
CA GLU A 39 -22.83 -9.27 -1.50
C GLU A 39 -22.84 -7.75 -1.66
N PRO A 40 -23.41 -7.22 -2.74
CA PRO A 40 -23.67 -5.78 -2.86
C PRO A 40 -24.70 -5.39 -1.79
N THR A 41 -24.31 -4.55 -0.86
CA THR A 41 -25.20 -4.10 0.22
C THR A 41 -26.08 -2.90 -0.18
N GLY A 42 -25.91 -2.37 -1.38
CA GLY A 42 -26.55 -1.12 -1.82
C GLY A 42 -26.01 0.14 -1.13
N GLU A 43 -25.19 -0.04 -0.09
CA GLU A 43 -24.52 1.05 0.64
C GLU A 43 -23.04 1.21 0.22
N GLU A 44 -22.60 0.43 -0.74
CA GLU A 44 -21.21 0.26 -1.16
C GLU A 44 -20.55 1.49 -1.77
N VAL A 45 -21.34 2.50 -2.13
CA VAL A 45 -20.88 3.78 -2.67
C VAL A 45 -21.30 4.96 -1.78
N LEU A 46 -21.79 4.70 -0.56
CA LEU A 46 -22.09 5.78 0.35
C LEU A 46 -20.80 6.36 0.92
N VAL A 47 -20.59 7.63 0.64
CA VAL A 47 -19.54 8.42 1.30
C VAL A 47 -20.05 8.82 2.69
N THR A 48 -19.43 8.29 3.72
CA THR A 48 -19.72 8.64 5.11
C THR A 48 -18.48 9.22 5.75
N ASN A 49 -18.59 10.43 6.29
CA ASN A 49 -17.45 11.17 6.87
C ASN A 49 -16.24 11.24 5.91
N GLY A 50 -16.49 11.51 4.62
CA GLY A 50 -15.45 11.66 3.62
C GLY A 50 -14.81 10.36 3.12
N MET A 51 -15.36 9.20 3.45
CA MET A 51 -14.84 7.90 3.06
C MET A 51 -15.95 7.03 2.45
N GLU A 52 -15.66 6.43 1.28
CA GLU A 52 -16.54 5.43 0.67
C GLU A 52 -16.50 4.11 1.44
N SER A 53 -17.63 3.41 1.47
CA SER A 53 -17.73 2.05 2.04
C SER A 53 -17.18 1.92 3.47
N ARG A 54 -17.29 2.98 4.27
CA ARG A 54 -16.68 3.09 5.60
C ARG A 54 -16.96 1.88 6.52
N ALA A 55 -18.20 1.40 6.57
CA ALA A 55 -18.55 0.27 7.43
C ALA A 55 -17.85 -1.03 7.00
N GLN A 56 -17.74 -1.25 5.70
CA GLN A 56 -17.04 -2.42 5.13
C GLN A 56 -15.54 -2.34 5.36
N ILE A 57 -14.94 -1.14 5.27
CA ILE A 57 -13.53 -0.90 5.57
C ILE A 57 -13.23 -1.21 7.03
N LEU A 58 -14.01 -0.70 7.98
CA LEU A 58 -13.82 -0.99 9.41
C LEU A 58 -13.98 -2.48 9.72
N ALA A 59 -14.93 -3.17 9.08
CA ALA A 59 -15.07 -4.62 9.22
C ALA A 59 -13.84 -5.35 8.67
N GLY A 60 -13.37 -5.00 7.47
CA GLY A 60 -12.18 -5.60 6.86
C GLY A 60 -10.91 -5.37 7.66
N ILE A 61 -10.74 -4.21 8.30
CA ILE A 61 -9.62 -3.92 9.21
C ILE A 61 -9.64 -4.88 10.40
N ARG A 62 -10.81 -5.08 11.03
CA ARG A 62 -10.96 -6.02 12.16
C ARG A 62 -10.65 -7.46 11.75
N ASP A 63 -11.20 -7.89 10.63
CA ASP A 63 -10.95 -9.24 10.09
C ASP A 63 -9.47 -9.46 9.77
N ALA A 64 -8.79 -8.48 9.19
CA ALA A 64 -7.36 -8.55 8.89
C ALA A 64 -6.52 -8.59 10.17
N ARG A 65 -6.84 -7.80 11.19
CA ARG A 65 -6.18 -7.83 12.50
C ARG A 65 -6.33 -9.19 13.18
N GLU A 66 -7.54 -9.73 13.17
CA GLU A 66 -7.79 -11.08 13.73
C GLU A 66 -6.99 -12.16 12.99
N ALA A 67 -6.91 -12.08 11.65
CA ALA A 67 -6.12 -13.00 10.85
C ALA A 67 -4.63 -12.96 11.23
N ILE A 68 -4.04 -11.77 11.36
CA ILE A 68 -2.65 -11.59 11.75
C ILE A 68 -2.41 -12.07 13.18
N ALA A 69 -3.31 -11.72 14.11
CA ALA A 69 -3.18 -12.09 15.53
C ALA A 69 -3.16 -13.61 15.78
N ARG A 70 -3.83 -14.40 14.91
CA ARG A 70 -3.82 -15.87 15.02
C ARG A 70 -2.44 -16.52 14.87
N HIS A 71 -1.50 -15.81 14.22
CA HIS A 71 -0.23 -16.42 13.83
C HIS A 71 1.00 -15.80 14.51
N ASP A 72 0.87 -14.62 15.11
CA ASP A 72 2.00 -13.86 15.70
C ASP A 72 3.25 -13.82 14.79
N ALA A 73 3.01 -13.65 13.49
CA ALA A 73 4.04 -13.79 12.48
C ALA A 73 5.04 -12.61 12.51
N PRO A 74 6.36 -12.89 12.51
CA PRO A 74 7.38 -11.83 12.48
C PRO A 74 7.51 -11.18 11.09
N ARG A 75 6.96 -11.79 10.06
CA ARG A 75 6.94 -11.28 8.69
C ARG A 75 5.58 -11.51 8.07
N ILE A 76 5.13 -10.53 7.28
CA ILE A 76 3.81 -10.57 6.64
C ILE A 76 3.98 -10.32 5.14
N LEU A 77 3.53 -11.28 4.33
CA LEU A 77 3.31 -11.07 2.91
C LEU A 77 1.82 -10.88 2.69
N THR A 78 1.44 -9.75 2.11
CA THR A 78 0.05 -9.43 1.76
C THR A 78 -0.10 -9.45 0.24
N LEU A 79 -1.08 -10.17 -0.24
CA LEU A 79 -1.41 -10.20 -1.65
C LEU A 79 -2.82 -9.68 -1.85
N GLY A 80 -2.91 -8.67 -2.63
CA GLY A 80 -4.10 -8.32 -3.09
C GLY A 80 -4.98 -7.31 -2.97
N GLY A 81 -6.00 -6.92 -3.34
CA GLY A 81 -6.85 -5.80 -3.27
C GLY A 81 -6.17 -4.53 -3.75
N ASP A 82 -6.68 -3.45 -3.24
CA ASP A 82 -6.15 -2.11 -3.44
C ASP A 82 -5.02 -1.76 -2.42
N CYS A 83 -4.51 -0.55 -2.47
CA CYS A 83 -3.41 -0.11 -1.60
C CYS A 83 -3.74 -0.17 -0.11
N ALA A 84 -5.03 -0.08 0.27
CA ALA A 84 -5.47 -0.11 1.65
C ALA A 84 -5.17 -1.45 2.38
N VAL A 85 -4.94 -2.54 1.64
CA VAL A 85 -4.58 -3.84 2.25
C VAL A 85 -3.26 -3.81 3.01
N SER A 86 -2.42 -2.78 2.81
CA SER A 86 -1.17 -2.57 3.54
C SER A 86 -1.37 -1.94 4.92
N VAL A 87 -2.49 -1.26 5.17
CA VAL A 87 -2.69 -0.48 6.40
C VAL A 87 -2.57 -1.36 7.64
N VAL A 88 -3.33 -2.43 7.71
CA VAL A 88 -3.31 -3.31 8.88
C VAL A 88 -1.96 -4.03 9.05
N PRO A 89 -1.41 -4.72 8.04
CA PRO A 89 -0.11 -5.39 8.18
C PRO A 89 1.01 -4.46 8.63
N PHE A 90 1.09 -3.25 8.09
CA PHE A 90 2.18 -2.32 8.40
C PHE A 90 2.03 -1.69 9.78
N THR A 91 0.80 -1.44 10.24
CA THR A 91 0.55 -0.96 11.60
C THR A 91 0.75 -2.05 12.65
N GLU A 92 0.47 -3.32 12.36
CA GLU A 92 0.82 -4.45 13.22
C GLU A 92 2.36 -4.67 13.28
N LEU A 93 3.07 -4.51 12.17
CA LEU A 93 4.54 -4.52 12.15
C LEU A 93 5.12 -3.32 12.91
N ALA A 94 4.49 -2.14 12.82
CA ALA A 94 4.89 -0.97 13.61
C ALA A 94 4.70 -1.21 15.11
N ALA A 95 3.62 -1.86 15.54
CA ALA A 95 3.43 -2.26 16.93
C ALA A 95 4.50 -3.27 17.40
N ARG A 96 4.94 -4.16 16.52
CA ARG A 96 5.94 -5.18 16.83
C ARG A 96 7.36 -4.62 16.91
N TYR A 97 7.74 -3.77 15.96
CA TYR A 97 9.13 -3.34 15.78
C TYR A 97 9.41 -1.91 16.23
N GLY A 98 8.37 -1.12 16.50
CA GLY A 98 8.50 0.23 17.01
C GLY A 98 9.36 1.12 16.12
N ASP A 99 10.37 1.72 16.74
CA ASP A 99 11.26 2.67 16.06
C ASP A 99 12.26 2.02 15.10
N ASP A 100 12.34 0.69 15.06
CA ASP A 100 13.20 -0.05 14.13
C ASP A 100 12.46 -0.52 12.86
N LEU A 101 11.37 0.13 12.49
CA LEU A 101 10.65 -0.11 11.25
C LEU A 101 10.63 1.13 10.37
N ALA A 102 11.12 0.99 9.13
CA ALA A 102 10.88 1.91 8.03
C ALA A 102 9.81 1.35 7.08
N VAL A 103 9.13 2.23 6.36
CA VAL A 103 8.20 1.87 5.29
C VAL A 103 8.67 2.49 3.98
N VAL A 104 8.69 1.69 2.92
CA VAL A 104 8.87 2.16 1.54
C VAL A 104 7.59 1.89 0.77
N TRP A 105 6.95 2.96 0.34
CA TRP A 105 5.72 2.95 -0.44
C TRP A 105 6.08 3.13 -1.91
N ILE A 106 6.15 2.01 -2.66
CA ILE A 106 6.49 2.00 -4.10
C ILE A 106 5.19 2.11 -4.87
N ASP A 107 4.95 3.28 -5.44
CA ASP A 107 3.66 3.65 -6.00
C ASP A 107 3.81 4.88 -6.93
N SER A 108 2.96 5.00 -7.94
CA SER A 108 2.82 6.23 -8.72
C SER A 108 2.16 7.34 -7.91
N HIS A 109 1.31 6.98 -6.93
CA HIS A 109 0.53 7.87 -6.08
C HIS A 109 1.10 7.99 -4.65
N PRO A 110 0.78 9.05 -3.92
CA PRO A 110 1.25 9.22 -2.54
C PRO A 110 0.34 8.57 -1.49
N ASP A 111 -0.91 8.28 -1.81
CA ASP A 111 -1.95 7.73 -0.94
C ASP A 111 -2.10 8.44 0.42
N ILE A 112 -1.97 9.76 0.38
CA ILE A 112 -1.99 10.66 1.54
C ILE A 112 -3.31 11.44 1.67
N GLY A 113 -4.37 10.94 1.05
CA GLY A 113 -5.71 11.48 1.19
C GLY A 113 -6.22 11.41 2.63
N THR A 114 -7.21 12.22 2.92
CA THR A 114 -7.89 12.29 4.21
C THR A 114 -9.40 12.32 4.00
N SER A 115 -10.17 12.27 5.07
CA SER A 115 -11.63 12.45 5.02
C SER A 115 -12.08 13.83 4.47
N HIS A 116 -11.15 14.74 4.21
CA HIS A 116 -11.40 16.07 3.64
C HIS A 116 -10.95 16.18 2.19
N SER A 117 -10.32 15.15 1.65
CA SER A 117 -9.85 15.11 0.26
C SER A 117 -11.02 15.04 -0.72
N GLN A 118 -10.82 15.51 -1.93
CA GLN A 118 -11.85 15.49 -2.97
C GLN A 118 -12.18 14.05 -3.39
N TYR A 119 -11.18 13.17 -3.36
CA TYR A 119 -11.35 11.75 -3.67
C TYR A 119 -11.60 10.94 -2.39
N PRO A 120 -12.78 10.30 -2.23
CA PRO A 120 -13.17 9.63 -0.99
C PRO A 120 -12.74 8.15 -0.90
N GLY A 121 -11.98 7.64 -1.87
CA GLY A 121 -11.51 6.25 -1.89
C GLY A 121 -10.50 5.96 -0.79
N TYR A 122 -10.76 4.94 0.03
CA TYR A 122 -9.91 4.62 1.18
C TYR A 122 -8.50 4.19 0.79
N HIS A 123 -8.30 3.55 -0.37
CA HIS A 123 -6.97 3.19 -0.87
C HIS A 123 -6.06 4.41 -0.99
N ALA A 124 -6.57 5.55 -1.48
CA ALA A 124 -5.82 6.80 -1.57
C ALA A 124 -5.54 7.47 -0.20
N MET A 125 -5.98 6.86 0.91
CA MET A 125 -5.75 7.32 2.28
C MET A 125 -4.83 6.38 3.07
N ALA A 126 -4.26 5.38 2.43
CA ALA A 126 -3.53 4.31 3.11
C ALA A 126 -2.32 4.83 3.89
N VAL A 127 -1.50 5.68 3.28
CA VAL A 127 -0.30 6.26 3.92
C VAL A 127 -0.69 7.17 5.09
N SER A 128 -1.74 7.98 4.97
CA SER A 128 -2.19 8.85 6.07
C SER A 128 -2.58 8.04 7.31
N HIS A 129 -3.22 6.89 7.14
CA HIS A 129 -3.56 6.01 8.25
C HIS A 129 -2.33 5.32 8.85
N ILE A 130 -1.38 4.86 8.02
CA ILE A 130 -0.12 4.24 8.49
C ILE A 130 0.71 5.21 9.35
N ILE A 131 0.70 6.50 9.03
CA ILE A 131 1.44 7.52 9.80
C ILE A 131 0.64 8.19 10.92
N GLY A 132 -0.62 7.79 11.14
CA GLY A 132 -1.44 8.29 12.24
C GLY A 132 -2.04 9.68 12.03
N THR A 133 -2.26 10.09 10.77
CA THR A 133 -2.90 11.37 10.40
C THR A 133 -4.26 11.18 9.71
N GLY A 134 -4.75 9.94 9.63
CA GLY A 134 -5.97 9.56 8.96
C GLY A 134 -7.25 9.79 9.78
N ASP A 135 -8.31 9.11 9.40
CA ASP A 135 -9.61 9.15 10.08
C ASP A 135 -9.53 8.56 11.49
N VAL A 136 -10.09 9.25 12.48
CA VAL A 136 -9.97 8.92 13.91
C VAL A 136 -10.52 7.53 14.22
N GLU A 137 -11.70 7.17 13.71
CA GLU A 137 -12.33 5.88 14.00
C GLU A 137 -11.54 4.72 13.37
N VAL A 138 -10.97 4.93 12.18
CA VAL A 138 -10.05 3.95 11.58
C VAL A 138 -8.78 3.83 12.40
N MET A 139 -8.19 4.95 12.82
CA MET A 139 -6.98 4.93 13.65
C MET A 139 -7.17 4.24 15.00
N GLU A 140 -8.36 4.32 15.60
CA GLU A 140 -8.69 3.59 16.84
C GLU A 140 -8.67 2.06 16.66
N GLU A 141 -8.87 1.58 15.44
CA GLU A 141 -8.78 0.15 15.12
C GLU A 141 -7.34 -0.30 14.79
N LEU A 142 -6.37 0.59 14.61
CA LEU A 142 -5.01 0.25 14.22
C LEU A 142 -4.08 0.06 15.42
N ALA A 143 -3.09 -0.82 15.29
CA ALA A 143 -2.25 -1.25 16.42
C ALA A 143 -1.19 -0.20 16.81
N ALA A 144 -0.57 0.47 15.84
CA ALA A 144 0.45 1.51 16.03
C ALA A 144 0.63 2.31 14.74
N PHE A 145 1.52 3.32 14.77
CA PHE A 145 1.80 4.18 13.62
C PHE A 145 3.29 4.28 13.35
N VAL A 146 3.63 4.52 12.09
CA VAL A 146 5.00 4.77 11.65
C VAL A 146 5.26 6.28 11.65
N SER A 147 6.39 6.72 12.20
CA SER A 147 6.76 8.14 12.08
C SER A 147 6.90 8.54 10.61
N PRO A 148 6.36 9.69 10.18
CA PRO A 148 6.51 10.17 8.81
C PRO A 148 7.97 10.21 8.33
N SER A 149 8.93 10.50 9.21
CA SER A 149 10.36 10.50 8.88
C SER A 149 10.92 9.12 8.52
N ARG A 150 10.20 8.05 8.83
CA ARG A 150 10.54 6.66 8.52
C ARG A 150 9.66 6.06 7.41
N LEU A 151 8.90 6.90 6.69
CA LEU A 151 8.15 6.51 5.51
C LEU A 151 8.66 7.29 4.30
N ALA A 152 8.97 6.57 3.22
CA ALA A 152 9.35 7.15 1.94
C ALA A 152 8.40 6.71 0.83
N LEU A 153 7.98 7.67 0.02
CA LEU A 153 7.27 7.46 -1.23
C LEU A 153 8.30 7.25 -2.34
N ALA A 154 8.22 6.15 -3.08
CA ALA A 154 9.20 5.77 -4.09
C ALA A 154 8.52 5.50 -5.43
N GLY A 155 8.87 6.24 -6.47
CA GLY A 155 8.22 6.16 -7.77
C GLY A 155 7.13 7.22 -7.98
N LEU A 156 6.91 8.10 -7.01
CA LEU A 156 5.86 9.11 -7.02
C LEU A 156 5.94 10.02 -8.27
N HIS A 157 4.87 10.03 -9.08
CA HIS A 157 4.77 10.90 -10.26
C HIS A 157 3.33 11.26 -10.65
N SER A 158 2.33 10.83 -9.88
CA SER A 158 0.92 11.15 -10.07
C SER A 158 0.28 11.52 -8.72
N TRP A 159 -0.54 12.56 -8.65
CA TRP A 159 -1.17 13.04 -7.41
C TRP A 159 -2.36 13.94 -7.70
N THR A 160 -3.17 14.18 -6.67
CA THR A 160 -4.19 15.21 -6.66
C THR A 160 -3.64 16.50 -6.04
N GLU A 161 -4.04 17.65 -6.57
CA GLU A 161 -3.52 18.95 -6.12
C GLU A 161 -3.91 19.32 -4.69
N ASP A 162 -5.01 18.76 -4.17
CA ASP A 162 -5.46 19.01 -2.81
C ASP A 162 -4.67 18.20 -1.77
N ASP A 163 -4.15 17.03 -2.12
CA ASP A 163 -3.41 16.17 -1.21
C ASP A 163 -1.88 16.38 -1.26
N TYR A 164 -1.35 16.77 -2.42
CA TYR A 164 0.10 16.94 -2.61
C TYR A 164 0.81 17.78 -1.53
N PRO A 165 0.24 18.90 -1.02
CA PRO A 165 0.85 19.68 0.05
C PRO A 165 1.10 18.92 1.35
N ASN A 166 0.38 17.81 1.58
CA ASN A 166 0.54 16.98 2.78
C ASN A 166 1.92 16.32 2.85
N ILE A 167 2.58 16.06 1.72
CA ILE A 167 3.94 15.52 1.68
C ILE A 167 4.89 16.41 2.50
N ALA A 168 4.90 17.71 2.20
CA ALA A 168 5.74 18.67 2.92
C ALA A 168 5.23 18.94 4.34
N THR A 169 3.92 19.03 4.53
CA THR A 169 3.30 19.32 5.83
C THR A 169 3.59 18.22 6.85
N TRP A 170 3.59 16.95 6.42
CA TRP A 170 3.86 15.81 7.29
C TRP A 170 5.33 15.39 7.31
N GLY A 171 6.16 16.02 6.49
CA GLY A 171 7.60 15.74 6.42
C GLY A 171 7.92 14.38 5.81
N LEU A 172 7.12 13.93 4.85
CA LEU A 172 7.35 12.71 4.10
C LEU A 172 8.51 12.89 3.11
N HIS A 173 9.27 11.82 2.90
CA HIS A 173 10.28 11.77 1.86
C HIS A 173 9.68 11.22 0.57
N ALA A 174 9.96 11.86 -0.57
CA ALA A 174 9.48 11.43 -1.87
C ALA A 174 10.63 11.33 -2.87
N PHE A 175 10.65 10.23 -3.61
CA PHE A 175 11.58 9.93 -4.69
C PHE A 175 10.78 9.64 -5.96
N GLY A 176 10.89 10.52 -6.95
CA GLY A 176 10.26 10.30 -8.25
C GLY A 176 11.02 9.28 -9.12
N PRO A 177 10.44 8.90 -10.28
CA PRO A 177 11.13 8.02 -11.22
C PRO A 177 12.50 8.53 -11.65
N ALA A 178 12.68 9.85 -11.77
CA ALA A 178 13.97 10.45 -12.14
C ALA A 178 15.07 10.18 -11.10
N ASP A 179 14.71 10.11 -9.81
CA ASP A 179 15.67 9.86 -8.73
C ASP A 179 16.09 8.38 -8.67
N LEU A 180 15.21 7.47 -9.11
CA LEU A 180 15.38 6.03 -8.98
C LEU A 180 15.69 5.31 -10.30
N ARG A 181 15.63 5.99 -11.45
CA ARG A 181 15.79 5.38 -12.77
C ARG A 181 17.14 4.70 -12.95
N ASP A 182 18.21 5.36 -12.55
CA ASP A 182 19.57 4.86 -12.76
C ASP A 182 20.12 4.09 -11.55
N SER A 183 19.68 4.43 -10.33
CA SER A 183 20.20 3.85 -9.10
C SER A 183 19.16 3.89 -7.97
N THR A 184 19.19 2.89 -7.09
CA THR A 184 18.41 2.89 -5.84
C THR A 184 19.09 3.70 -4.73
N GLU A 185 20.31 4.15 -4.95
CA GLU A 185 21.17 4.80 -3.94
C GLU A 185 20.53 5.98 -3.18
N PRO A 186 19.73 6.89 -3.79
CA PRO A 186 19.07 7.94 -3.03
C PRO A 186 18.13 7.41 -1.95
N LEU A 187 17.35 6.37 -2.26
CA LEU A 187 16.43 5.72 -1.33
C LEU A 187 17.19 4.93 -0.25
N LEU A 188 18.28 4.26 -0.61
CA LEU A 188 19.10 3.50 0.36
C LEU A 188 19.78 4.42 1.36
N ARG A 189 20.29 5.59 0.94
CA ARG A 189 20.84 6.61 1.87
C ARG A 189 19.78 7.14 2.83
N TRP A 190 18.57 7.34 2.36
CA TRP A 190 17.46 7.70 3.25
C TRP A 190 17.20 6.59 4.26
N LEU A 191 17.11 5.34 3.82
CA LEU A 191 16.87 4.19 4.69
C LEU A 191 17.99 4.08 5.76
N GLU A 192 19.25 4.19 5.37
CA GLU A 192 20.38 4.21 6.28
C GLU A 192 20.28 5.35 7.31
N ALA A 193 19.88 6.54 6.87
CA ALA A 193 19.73 7.70 7.75
C ALA A 193 18.59 7.55 8.77
N THR A 194 17.60 6.70 8.52
CA THR A 194 16.55 6.36 9.52
C THR A 194 17.09 5.57 10.68
N GLY A 195 18.19 4.84 10.51
CA GLY A 195 18.75 3.89 11.47
C GLY A 195 17.94 2.60 11.62
N CYS A 196 16.88 2.40 10.85
CA CYS A 196 16.05 1.20 10.92
C CYS A 196 16.76 0.00 10.29
N SER A 197 16.72 -1.14 10.97
CA SER A 197 17.22 -2.41 10.44
C SER A 197 16.17 -3.22 9.70
N ARG A 198 14.89 -2.83 9.79
CA ARG A 198 13.73 -3.50 9.21
C ARG A 198 12.97 -2.57 8.28
N VAL A 199 12.42 -3.16 7.23
CA VAL A 199 11.61 -2.42 6.25
C VAL A 199 10.34 -3.19 5.89
N ALA A 200 9.21 -2.49 5.82
CA ALA A 200 8.01 -2.95 5.16
C ALA A 200 7.90 -2.25 3.79
N VAL A 201 7.66 -3.03 2.75
CA VAL A 201 7.60 -2.57 1.36
C VAL A 201 6.20 -2.75 0.83
N HIS A 202 5.58 -1.67 0.42
CA HIS A 202 4.38 -1.68 -0.41
C HIS A 202 4.78 -1.59 -1.87
N LEU A 203 4.16 -2.38 -2.71
CA LEU A 203 4.24 -2.29 -4.17
C LEU A 203 2.84 -2.16 -4.73
N ASP A 204 2.50 -0.95 -5.18
CA ASP A 204 1.47 -0.76 -6.18
C ASP A 204 2.05 -1.07 -7.56
N VAL A 205 1.36 -1.92 -8.31
CA VAL A 205 1.83 -2.31 -9.64
C VAL A 205 1.75 -1.19 -10.68
N ASP A 206 1.02 -0.11 -10.40
CA ASP A 206 0.89 1.05 -11.28
C ASP A 206 2.10 1.98 -11.25
N THR A 207 3.04 1.78 -10.29
CA THR A 207 4.36 2.42 -10.32
C THR A 207 5.14 2.10 -11.59
N VAL A 208 4.77 1.00 -12.26
CA VAL A 208 5.37 0.59 -13.53
C VAL A 208 4.84 1.44 -14.67
N ASP A 209 5.76 1.98 -15.48
CA ASP A 209 5.42 2.81 -16.63
C ASP A 209 4.39 2.12 -17.54
N ALA A 210 3.25 2.77 -17.74
CA ALA A 210 2.15 2.25 -18.53
C ALA A 210 2.47 2.11 -20.03
N ASP A 211 3.57 2.72 -20.51
CA ASP A 211 4.10 2.46 -21.87
C ASP A 211 4.80 1.11 -21.95
N GLU A 212 5.34 0.57 -20.86
CA GLU A 212 5.94 -0.76 -20.81
C GLU A 212 4.86 -1.84 -20.62
N VAL A 213 4.05 -1.73 -19.55
CA VAL A 213 2.99 -2.70 -19.26
C VAL A 213 1.93 -2.09 -18.32
N ARG A 214 0.67 -2.46 -18.53
CA ARG A 214 -0.45 -2.06 -17.66
C ARG A 214 -0.87 -3.24 -16.80
N LEU A 215 -0.58 -3.15 -15.50
CA LEU A 215 -0.80 -4.24 -14.55
C LEU A 215 -2.02 -4.03 -13.63
N GLY A 216 -2.46 -2.80 -13.46
CA GLY A 216 -3.56 -2.41 -12.57
C GLY A 216 -4.76 -1.80 -13.29
N LEU A 217 -5.76 -1.35 -12.53
CA LEU A 217 -6.83 -0.46 -13.01
C LEU A 217 -6.26 0.92 -13.28
N GLY A 218 -5.54 1.48 -12.30
CA GLY A 218 -4.69 2.65 -12.46
C GLY A 218 -3.53 2.37 -13.40
N TYR A 219 -3.09 3.38 -14.12
CA TYR A 219 -1.87 3.32 -14.93
C TYR A 219 -1.43 4.74 -15.29
N ASP A 220 -0.20 5.05 -15.03
CA ASP A 220 0.41 6.34 -15.30
C ASP A 220 1.61 6.20 -16.24
N LEU A 221 1.87 7.26 -17.02
CA LEU A 221 3.01 7.33 -17.93
C LEU A 221 4.22 7.94 -17.22
N GLY A 222 5.42 7.47 -17.58
CA GLY A 222 6.67 8.03 -17.05
C GLY A 222 7.12 7.41 -15.73
N GLY A 223 6.52 6.32 -15.31
CA GLY A 223 6.88 5.54 -14.15
C GLY A 223 8.25 4.84 -14.25
N LEU A 224 8.50 3.93 -13.34
CA LEU A 224 9.67 3.05 -13.38
C LEU A 224 9.42 1.89 -14.34
N SER A 225 10.46 1.39 -15.01
CA SER A 225 10.34 0.12 -15.74
C SER A 225 10.20 -1.06 -14.76
N VAL A 226 9.69 -2.19 -15.24
CA VAL A 226 9.68 -3.46 -14.46
C VAL A 226 11.08 -3.80 -13.93
N THR A 227 12.12 -3.61 -14.75
CA THR A 227 13.50 -3.85 -14.32
C THR A 227 13.96 -2.91 -13.22
N GLN A 228 13.58 -1.63 -13.28
CA GLN A 228 13.92 -0.63 -12.26
C GLN A 228 13.18 -0.90 -10.96
N THR A 229 11.89 -1.20 -11.01
CA THR A 229 11.07 -1.57 -9.85
C THR A 229 11.64 -2.82 -9.16
N ASN A 230 11.96 -3.87 -9.92
CA ASN A 230 12.60 -5.07 -9.38
C ASN A 230 13.98 -4.79 -8.76
N ARG A 231 14.76 -3.86 -9.32
CA ARG A 231 16.03 -3.44 -8.72
C ARG A 231 15.78 -2.78 -7.37
N VAL A 232 14.84 -1.85 -7.26
CA VAL A 232 14.50 -1.16 -6.01
C VAL A 232 14.16 -2.17 -4.91
N ILE A 233 13.24 -3.10 -5.18
CA ILE A 233 12.82 -4.13 -4.21
C ILE A 233 14.01 -5.01 -3.80
N ARG A 234 14.81 -5.48 -4.75
CA ARG A 234 15.98 -6.32 -4.49
C ARG A 234 17.03 -5.59 -3.64
N ASP A 235 17.28 -4.33 -3.93
CA ASP A 235 18.30 -3.56 -3.24
C ASP A 235 17.85 -3.22 -1.81
N LEU A 236 16.56 -2.94 -1.57
CA LEU A 236 15.98 -2.84 -0.24
C LEU A 236 16.17 -4.14 0.57
N GLY A 237 15.90 -5.30 -0.04
CA GLY A 237 16.09 -6.61 0.61
C GLY A 237 17.55 -6.99 0.88
N ARG A 238 18.51 -6.26 0.29
CA ARG A 238 19.95 -6.39 0.61
C ARG A 238 20.38 -5.43 1.71
N ALA A 239 19.70 -4.29 1.81
CA ALA A 239 20.06 -3.22 2.75
C ALA A 239 19.44 -3.42 4.14
N ALA A 240 18.24 -4.02 4.22
CA ALA A 240 17.51 -4.22 5.47
C ALA A 240 16.75 -5.55 5.48
N ASP A 241 16.28 -5.96 6.66
CA ASP A 241 15.40 -7.11 6.82
C ASP A 241 13.97 -6.74 6.37
N VAL A 242 13.50 -7.30 5.25
CA VAL A 242 12.15 -7.10 4.76
C VAL A 242 11.19 -7.92 5.62
N VAL A 243 10.50 -7.25 6.52
CA VAL A 243 9.51 -7.86 7.43
C VAL A 243 8.07 -7.75 6.93
N GLY A 244 7.79 -6.83 6.01
CA GLY A 244 6.50 -6.67 5.33
C GLY A 244 6.70 -6.55 3.82
N LEU A 245 5.85 -7.22 3.05
CA LEU A 245 5.76 -7.02 1.61
C LEU A 245 4.29 -7.08 1.21
N THR A 246 3.81 -6.05 0.54
CA THR A 246 2.49 -6.05 -0.09
C THR A 246 2.63 -5.92 -1.59
N ILE A 247 1.82 -6.67 -2.34
CA ILE A 247 1.59 -6.47 -3.78
C ILE A 247 0.12 -6.12 -3.96
N ALA A 248 -0.17 -4.89 -4.37
CA ALA A 248 -1.50 -4.33 -4.51
C ALA A 248 -1.83 -3.96 -5.95
N GLU A 249 -3.09 -3.65 -6.20
CA GLU A 249 -3.67 -3.10 -7.44
C GLU A 249 -3.56 -4.02 -8.68
N TYR A 250 -3.06 -5.24 -8.52
CA TYR A 250 -2.88 -6.15 -9.65
C TYR A 250 -4.22 -6.65 -10.23
N VAL A 251 -4.39 -6.42 -11.53
CA VAL A 251 -5.54 -6.87 -12.31
C VAL A 251 -5.06 -7.66 -13.52
N PRO A 252 -5.33 -8.98 -13.59
CA PRO A 252 -4.95 -9.76 -14.74
C PRO A 252 -5.74 -9.31 -15.96
N ARG A 253 -5.04 -8.95 -17.03
CA ARG A 253 -5.63 -8.62 -18.33
C ARG A 253 -5.49 -9.81 -19.27
N GLN A 254 -6.51 -10.07 -20.08
CA GLN A 254 -6.35 -10.95 -21.22
C GLN A 254 -5.50 -10.20 -22.27
N VAL A 255 -4.41 -10.81 -22.68
CA VAL A 255 -3.57 -10.35 -23.80
C VAL A 255 -4.22 -10.76 -25.10
#